data_5c19e5ef07bfad1b44543d660982703d
#
_entry.id   5c19e5ef07bfad1b44543d660982703d
#
_cell.length_a   1.000
_cell.length_b   1.000
_cell.length_c   1.000
_cell.angle_alpha   90.00
_cell.angle_beta   90.00
_cell.angle_gamma   90.00
#
_symmetry.space_group_name_H-M   'P 1'
#
loop_
_entity.id
_entity.type
_entity.pdbx_description
1 polymer ?
#
loop_
_entity_poly.entity_id
_entity_poly.type
_entity_poly.pdbx_seq_one_letter_code
_entity_poly.pdbx_strand_id
1 'polypeptide(L)' 'PGILAGITRAIADSNVSVEDVSQKIMQDLFALMMMTDFSSANCSFEDFQSRMQTVSEQLRVKVFIQHEDVFRFQHRL' A
#
# COMPACT_ATOMS: atom_id res chain seq x y z
N PRO A 1 12.88 -10.46 0.80
CA PRO A 1 12.53 -10.51 -0.62
C PRO A 1 11.07 -10.84 -0.89
N GLY A 2 10.48 -11.72 -0.09
CA GLY A 2 9.10 -12.10 -0.32
C GLY A 2 8.09 -11.03 0.04
N ILE A 3 8.42 -10.15 0.96
CA ILE A 3 7.47 -9.13 1.45
C ILE A 3 7.14 -8.13 0.36
N LEU A 4 8.16 -7.54 -0.25
CA LEU A 4 7.93 -6.55 -1.28
C LEU A 4 7.25 -7.18 -2.51
N ALA A 5 7.69 -8.37 -2.89
CA ALA A 5 7.10 -9.06 -4.02
C ALA A 5 5.62 -9.36 -3.80
N GLY A 6 5.25 -9.79 -2.58
CA GLY A 6 3.86 -10.07 -2.26
C GLY A 6 2.98 -8.83 -2.31
N ILE A 7 3.48 -7.72 -1.77
CA ILE A 7 2.75 -6.46 -1.76
C ILE A 7 2.57 -5.93 -3.17
N THR A 8 3.65 -5.90 -3.95
CA THR A 8 3.56 -5.36 -5.31
C THR A 8 2.68 -6.21 -6.20
N ARG A 9 2.67 -7.52 -5.98
CA ARG A 9 1.80 -8.41 -6.74
C ARG A 9 0.33 -8.12 -6.45
N ALA A 10 -0.02 -7.93 -5.18
CA ALA A 10 -1.40 -7.63 -4.81
C ALA A 10 -1.84 -6.29 -5.41
N ILE A 11 -0.94 -5.31 -5.42
CA ILE A 11 -1.22 -4.01 -6.00
C ILE A 11 -1.43 -4.16 -7.52
N ALA A 12 -0.57 -4.91 -8.17
CA ALA A 12 -0.67 -5.13 -9.62
C ALA A 12 -1.95 -5.88 -9.98
N ASP A 13 -2.31 -6.88 -9.18
CA ASP A 13 -3.53 -7.65 -9.42
C ASP A 13 -4.78 -6.78 -9.30
N SER A 14 -4.70 -5.68 -8.57
CA SER A 14 -5.80 -4.74 -8.43
C SER A 14 -5.76 -3.64 -9.50
N ASN A 15 -4.80 -3.73 -10.42
CA ASN A 15 -4.59 -2.76 -11.48
C ASN A 15 -4.35 -1.35 -10.95
N VAL A 16 -3.62 -1.27 -9.85
CA VAL A 16 -3.23 -0.03 -9.20
C VAL A 16 -1.78 0.25 -9.58
N SER A 17 -1.49 1.47 -9.97
CA SER A 17 -0.14 1.86 -10.37
C SER A 17 0.64 2.39 -9.18
N VAL A 18 1.91 1.98 -9.08
CA VAL A 18 2.79 2.51 -8.06
C VAL A 18 3.50 3.74 -8.64
N GLU A 19 3.30 4.89 -8.01
CA GLU A 19 3.86 6.15 -8.48
C GLU A 19 5.19 6.46 -7.82
N ASP A 20 5.32 6.06 -6.55
CA ASP A 20 6.54 6.36 -5.80
C ASP A 20 6.71 5.32 -4.70
N VAL A 21 7.96 4.96 -4.44
CA VAL A 21 8.31 4.02 -3.39
C VAL A 21 9.46 4.59 -2.60
N SER A 22 9.32 4.58 -1.29
CA SER A 22 10.34 5.04 -0.39
C SER A 22 10.49 4.00 0.71
N GLN A 23 11.71 3.66 1.09
CA GLN A 23 11.90 2.70 2.16
C GLN A 23 12.93 3.22 3.15
N LYS A 24 12.78 2.79 4.38
CA LYS A 24 13.66 3.20 5.45
C LYS A 24 13.93 2.01 6.35
N ILE A 25 15.18 1.81 6.68
CA ILE A 25 15.62 0.74 7.55
C ILE A 25 16.26 1.36 8.78
N MET A 26 15.75 1.01 9.95
CA MET A 26 16.27 1.49 11.22
C MET A 26 16.39 0.31 12.16
N GLN A 27 17.61 -0.14 12.41
CA GLN A 27 17.85 -1.31 13.26
C GLN A 27 16.97 -2.48 12.83
N ASP A 28 16.00 -2.85 13.66
CA ASP A 28 15.11 -3.97 13.38
C ASP A 28 13.84 -3.56 12.65
N LEU A 29 13.68 -2.29 12.39
CA LEU A 29 12.47 -1.78 11.76
C LEU A 29 12.68 -1.52 10.28
N PHE A 30 11.79 -2.08 9.47
CA PHE A 30 11.76 -1.82 8.04
C PHE A 30 10.44 -1.15 7.71
N ALA A 31 10.50 0.01 7.09
CA ALA A 31 9.30 0.75 6.71
C ALA A 31 9.31 0.98 5.21
N LEU A 32 8.16 0.78 4.59
CA LEU A 32 7.98 0.98 3.16
C LEU A 32 6.78 1.90 2.94
N MET A 33 6.99 2.98 2.23
CA MET A 33 5.93 3.92 1.89
C MET A 33 5.73 3.91 0.38
N MET A 34 4.50 3.77 -0.05
CA MET A 34 4.18 3.80 -1.47
C MET A 34 3.09 4.82 -1.73
N MET A 35 3.25 5.57 -2.81
CA MET A 35 2.17 6.36 -3.37
C MET A 35 1.66 5.62 -4.59
N THR A 36 0.34 5.44 -4.65
CA THR A 36 -0.26 4.67 -5.73
C THR A 36 -1.39 5.45 -6.38
N ASP A 37 -1.59 5.18 -7.66
CA ASP A 37 -2.69 5.74 -8.42
C ASP A 37 -3.78 4.67 -8.54
N PHE A 38 -4.93 4.95 -7.94
CA PHE A 38 -6.05 4.03 -7.89
C PHE A 38 -7.06 4.25 -9.01
N SER A 39 -6.81 5.21 -9.89
CA SER A 39 -7.81 5.63 -10.90
C SER A 39 -8.20 4.51 -11.86
N SER A 40 -7.31 3.57 -12.13
CA SER A 40 -7.58 2.45 -13.04
C SER A 40 -7.81 1.14 -12.31
N ALA A 41 -8.06 1.19 -11.01
CA ALA A 41 -8.24 -0.02 -10.22
C ALA A 41 -9.42 -0.83 -10.71
N ASN A 42 -9.31 -2.15 -10.60
CA ASN A 42 -10.37 -3.06 -11.01
C ASN A 42 -11.30 -3.45 -9.88
N CYS A 43 -11.21 -2.78 -8.75
CA CYS A 43 -12.00 -3.07 -7.57
C CYS A 43 -12.26 -1.78 -6.80
N SER A 44 -13.16 -1.84 -5.83
CA SER A 44 -13.42 -0.70 -4.96
C SER A 44 -12.26 -0.51 -3.99
N PHE A 45 -12.19 0.69 -3.40
CA PHE A 45 -11.17 0.98 -2.41
C PHE A 45 -11.29 0.04 -1.21
N GLU A 46 -12.50 -0.27 -0.81
CA GLU A 46 -12.74 -1.19 0.30
C GLU A 46 -12.26 -2.60 -0.02
N ASP A 47 -12.49 -3.06 -1.23
CA ASP A 47 -11.99 -4.37 -1.66
C ASP A 47 -10.47 -4.39 -1.68
N PHE A 48 -9.87 -3.30 -2.15
CA PHE A 48 -8.42 -3.17 -2.17
C PHE A 48 -7.86 -3.23 -0.76
N GLN A 49 -8.47 -2.52 0.18
CA GLN A 49 -8.04 -2.57 1.57
C GLN A 49 -8.12 -3.98 2.13
N SER A 50 -9.19 -4.71 1.81
CA SER A 50 -9.35 -6.09 2.27
C SER A 50 -8.26 -6.99 1.70
N ARG A 51 -7.95 -6.83 0.42
CA ARG A 51 -6.88 -7.61 -0.22
C ARG A 51 -5.55 -7.32 0.44
N MET A 52 -5.26 -6.06 0.71
CA MET A 52 -4.00 -5.68 1.33
C MET A 52 -3.93 -6.17 2.77
N GLN A 53 -5.05 -6.20 3.47
CA GLN A 53 -5.09 -6.73 4.83
C GLN A 53 -4.75 -8.22 4.82
N THR A 54 -5.31 -8.97 3.88
CA THR A 54 -5.01 -10.39 3.74
C THR A 54 -3.52 -10.61 3.48
N VAL A 55 -2.96 -9.83 2.56
CA VAL A 55 -1.54 -9.94 2.23
C VAL A 55 -0.68 -9.61 3.44
N SER A 56 -1.06 -8.56 4.18
CA SER A 56 -0.30 -8.16 5.35
C SER A 56 -0.26 -9.25 6.41
N GLU A 57 -1.37 -9.95 6.60
CA GLU A 57 -1.43 -11.06 7.54
C GLU A 57 -0.57 -12.22 7.09
N GLN A 58 -0.60 -12.54 5.80
CA GLN A 58 0.20 -13.63 5.25
C GLN A 58 1.70 -13.34 5.37
N LEU A 59 2.08 -12.09 5.20
CA LEU A 59 3.47 -11.68 5.24
C LEU A 59 3.93 -11.23 6.62
N ARG A 60 3.02 -11.17 7.59
CA ARG A 60 3.29 -10.76 8.96
C ARG A 60 3.86 -9.34 9.03
N VAL A 61 3.26 -8.45 8.28
CA VAL A 61 3.61 -7.03 8.30
C VAL A 61 2.35 -6.23 8.58
N LYS A 62 2.53 -4.95 8.91
CA LYS A 62 1.40 -4.06 9.10
C LYS A 62 1.30 -3.14 7.90
N VAL A 63 0.09 -2.98 7.38
CA VAL A 63 -0.16 -2.14 6.22
C VAL A 63 -1.20 -1.11 6.60
N PHE A 64 -0.90 0.15 6.34
CA PHE A 64 -1.81 1.26 6.58
C PHE A 64 -2.10 1.91 5.23
N ILE A 65 -3.37 2.09 4.93
CA ILE A 65 -3.79 2.64 3.64
C ILE A 65 -4.65 3.86 3.90
N GLN A 66 -4.31 4.97 3.25
CA GLN A 66 -5.10 6.19 3.33
C GLN A 66 -5.45 6.64 1.92
N HIS A 67 -6.68 7.08 1.76
CA HIS A 67 -7.11 7.68 0.50
C HIS A 67 -6.48 9.07 0.37
N GLU A 68 -6.20 9.46 -0.86
CA GLU A 68 -5.58 10.73 -1.14
C GLU A 68 -6.33 11.92 -0.51
N ASP A 69 -7.63 11.89 -0.58
CA ASP A 69 -8.44 12.99 -0.03
C ASP A 69 -8.24 13.14 1.47
N VAL A 70 -8.17 12.00 2.19
CA VAL A 70 -7.92 12.03 3.62
C VAL A 70 -6.52 12.58 3.90
N PHE A 71 -5.54 12.12 3.13
CA PHE A 71 -4.16 12.56 3.29
C PHE A 71 -4.04 14.08 3.06
N ARG A 72 -4.65 14.58 2.00
CA ARG A 72 -4.62 16.01 1.70
C ARG A 72 -5.25 16.83 2.80
N PHE A 73 -6.37 16.36 3.32
CA PHE A 73 -7.07 17.05 4.39
C PHE A 73 -6.20 17.16 5.63
N GLN A 74 -5.52 16.08 5.98
CA GLN A 74 -4.66 16.03 7.16
C GLN A 74 -3.46 16.95 7.06
N HIS A 75 -2.96 17.17 5.85
CA HIS A 75 -1.76 17.99 5.62
C HIS A 75 -2.08 19.40 5.19
N ARG A 76 -3.34 19.76 5.17
CA ARG A 76 -3.77 21.09 4.78
C ARG A 76 -3.89 21.96 6.01
N LEU A 77 -3.21 23.05 5.98
CA LEU A 77 -3.23 23.98 7.13
C LEU A 77 -3.96 25.26 6.79
#